data_2828e558981fa495713f2f3a8a3fe394
#
_entry.id   2828e558981fa495713f2f3a8a3fe394
#
_cell.length_a   1.000
_cell.length_b   1.000
_cell.length_c   1.000
_cell.angle_alpha   90.00
_cell.angle_beta   90.00
_cell.angle_gamma   90.00
#
_symmetry.space_group_name_H-M   'P 1'
#
loop_
_entity.id
_entity.type
_entity.pdbx_description
1 polymer ?
#
loop_
_entity_poly.entity_id
_entity_poly.type
_entity_poly.pdbx_seq_one_letter_code
_entity_poly.pdbx_strand_id
1 'polypeptide(L)'
;MNMFFRLTALAGLLAIAGQTFAVEDITRADQIPVLKEETQHATVSERVTSRFTRSHYRQFDLDQAFSAKIFDRYLNLLDYSHNVLLASDVEQFAKKKTELGDELRSGKLDVFYDLYNLAQKRRFERYQYALSVLEKPMDFTGNDTYNLDRSKAPWPKNEAELNALWDSKVKFDELSLKLAGKTDKEIRETLTRRYKFAIRRLAQTNSEDVFSLAMTAFAREIDPHTNYLSPRNTEQFNTEMSLSLEGIGAVLQMDDDYTVINSMVAGGPAAKSKAISVGDKIVGVGQTGKPMVDVIGWRLDDVVALIKGPKGSKVRLEILPAGKGTKTRTVTLTRERIRLEDRAVKMSVKTVGKEKVGVLDIPGFYVG
;
A
#
# COMPACT_ATOMS: atom_id res chain seq x y z
N MET A 1 -5.33 -40.75 -68.28
CA MET A 1 -4.40 -40.97 -67.20
C MET A 1 -4.64 -39.83 -66.19
N ASN A 2 -5.60 -40.04 -65.28
CA ASN A 2 -6.15 -39.01 -64.42
C ASN A 2 -5.55 -39.21 -63.03
N MET A 3 -4.84 -38.18 -62.55
CA MET A 3 -4.24 -38.18 -61.25
C MET A 3 -5.12 -37.28 -60.32
N PHE A 4 -5.84 -37.93 -59.37
CA PHE A 4 -6.66 -37.29 -58.36
C PHE A 4 -5.79 -36.80 -57.26
N PHE A 5 -5.72 -35.46 -57.00
CA PHE A 5 -5.20 -34.87 -55.82
C PHE A 5 -6.30 -34.83 -54.73
N ARG A 6 -6.08 -35.58 -53.66
CA ARG A 6 -6.89 -35.49 -52.44
C ARG A 6 -6.33 -34.39 -51.54
N LEU A 7 -7.08 -33.30 -51.38
CA LEU A 7 -6.83 -32.30 -50.32
C LEU A 7 -7.38 -32.86 -48.99
N THR A 8 -6.50 -33.17 -48.06
CA THR A 8 -6.84 -33.42 -46.66
C THR A 8 -6.77 -32.06 -45.91
N ALA A 9 -7.94 -31.52 -45.56
CA ALA A 9 -8.05 -30.36 -44.69
C ALA A 9 -7.75 -30.79 -43.25
N LEU A 10 -6.61 -30.34 -42.71
CA LEU A 10 -6.25 -30.50 -41.32
C LEU A 10 -6.89 -29.34 -40.56
N ALA A 11 -8.02 -29.58 -39.88
CA ALA A 11 -8.63 -28.66 -38.96
C ALA A 11 -7.81 -28.67 -37.66
N GLY A 12 -6.89 -27.71 -37.52
CA GLY A 12 -6.19 -27.46 -36.28
C GLY A 12 -7.12 -26.76 -35.29
N LEU A 13 -7.63 -27.50 -34.31
CA LEU A 13 -8.24 -26.92 -33.11
C LEU A 13 -7.11 -26.20 -32.30
N LEU A 14 -7.04 -24.89 -32.40
CA LEU A 14 -6.32 -24.07 -31.43
C LEU A 14 -7.14 -24.08 -30.12
N ALA A 15 -6.77 -24.97 -29.20
CA ALA A 15 -7.16 -24.85 -27.82
C ALA A 15 -6.46 -23.62 -27.24
N ILE A 16 -7.17 -22.49 -27.17
CA ILE A 16 -6.77 -21.35 -26.34
C ILE A 16 -6.95 -21.81 -24.89
N ALA A 17 -5.89 -22.40 -24.32
CA ALA A 17 -5.78 -22.57 -22.89
C ALA A 17 -5.79 -21.18 -22.28
N GLY A 18 -6.90 -20.81 -21.64
CA GLY A 18 -6.95 -19.64 -20.77
C GLY A 18 -5.90 -19.84 -19.68
N GLN A 19 -4.76 -19.19 -19.81
CA GLN A 19 -3.81 -19.09 -18.71
C GLN A 19 -4.46 -18.21 -17.66
N THR A 20 -5.05 -18.83 -16.66
CA THR A 20 -5.28 -18.18 -15.37
C THR A 20 -3.90 -17.91 -14.81
N PHE A 21 -3.44 -16.66 -14.91
CA PHE A 21 -2.26 -16.22 -14.18
C PHE A 21 -2.62 -16.23 -12.70
N ALA A 22 -2.37 -17.37 -12.04
CA ALA A 22 -2.35 -17.42 -10.60
C ALA A 22 -1.19 -16.53 -10.15
N VAL A 23 -1.48 -15.59 -9.27
CA VAL A 23 -0.43 -14.79 -8.60
C VAL A 23 0.50 -15.78 -7.91
N GLU A 24 1.76 -15.83 -8.34
CA GLU A 24 2.74 -16.78 -7.84
C GLU A 24 2.97 -16.56 -6.34
N ASP A 25 2.79 -17.61 -5.53
CA ASP A 25 3.02 -17.53 -4.10
C ASP A 25 4.53 -17.35 -3.83
N ILE A 26 4.87 -16.31 -3.09
CA ILE A 26 6.25 -16.04 -2.67
C ILE A 26 6.57 -16.96 -1.49
N THR A 27 7.46 -17.91 -1.72
CA THR A 27 7.80 -18.96 -0.75
C THR A 27 9.22 -18.86 -0.23
N ARG A 28 10.08 -18.04 -0.86
CA ARG A 28 11.49 -17.89 -0.51
C ARG A 28 11.88 -16.43 -0.31
N ALA A 29 12.79 -16.19 0.62
CA ALA A 29 13.24 -14.84 0.95
C ALA A 29 13.98 -14.13 -0.21
N ASP A 30 14.61 -14.88 -1.12
CA ASP A 30 15.30 -14.33 -2.30
C ASP A 30 14.33 -13.79 -3.38
N GLN A 31 13.04 -14.05 -3.24
CA GLN A 31 11.99 -13.44 -4.08
C GLN A 31 11.57 -12.04 -3.57
N ILE A 32 12.00 -11.64 -2.39
CA ILE A 32 11.81 -10.28 -1.88
C ILE A 32 12.92 -9.39 -2.46
N PRO A 33 12.58 -8.28 -3.12
CA PRO A 33 13.59 -7.42 -3.73
C PRO A 33 14.52 -6.79 -2.68
N VAL A 34 15.80 -6.77 -2.97
CA VAL A 34 16.77 -5.96 -2.24
C VAL A 34 16.77 -4.57 -2.86
N LEU A 35 16.34 -3.59 -2.09
CA LEU A 35 16.14 -2.23 -2.55
C LEU A 35 17.39 -1.38 -2.31
N LYS A 36 17.64 -0.44 -3.22
CA LYS A 36 18.72 0.54 -3.15
C LYS A 36 18.19 1.90 -3.56
N GLU A 37 18.87 2.95 -3.12
CA GLU A 37 18.56 4.29 -3.56
C GLU A 37 18.73 4.44 -5.09
N GLU A 38 17.86 5.22 -5.69
CA GLU A 38 17.96 5.64 -7.08
C GLU A 38 18.65 7.00 -7.16
N THR A 39 19.26 7.32 -8.30
CA THR A 39 19.98 8.60 -8.51
C THR A 39 19.14 9.83 -8.17
N GLN A 40 17.84 9.77 -8.45
CA GLN A 40 16.92 10.85 -8.10
C GLN A 40 16.75 11.02 -6.59
N HIS A 41 16.79 9.93 -5.80
CA HIS A 41 16.66 9.98 -4.34
C HIS A 41 17.85 10.69 -3.70
N ALA A 42 19.06 10.46 -4.19
CA ALA A 42 20.26 11.18 -3.73
C ALA A 42 20.07 12.70 -3.91
N THR A 43 19.73 13.12 -5.13
CA THR A 43 19.51 14.55 -5.43
C THR A 43 18.37 15.16 -4.60
N VAL A 44 17.27 14.44 -4.40
CA VAL A 44 16.14 14.94 -3.58
C VAL A 44 16.54 15.02 -2.12
N SER A 45 17.25 14.03 -1.58
CA SER A 45 17.75 14.04 -0.20
C SER A 45 18.63 15.27 0.07
N GLU A 46 19.63 15.51 -0.77
CA GLU A 46 20.50 16.69 -0.67
C GLU A 46 19.70 18.00 -0.65
N ARG A 47 18.79 18.17 -1.61
CA ARG A 47 17.97 19.37 -1.74
C ARG A 47 17.03 19.58 -0.57
N VAL A 48 16.31 18.57 -0.16
CA VAL A 48 15.37 18.65 0.97
C VAL A 48 16.12 18.90 2.27
N THR A 49 17.21 18.19 2.50
CA THR A 49 18.05 18.39 3.69
C THR A 49 18.60 19.81 3.75
N SER A 50 19.14 20.31 2.63
CA SER A 50 19.60 21.72 2.53
C SER A 50 18.47 22.70 2.78
N ARG A 51 17.27 22.45 2.25
CA ARG A 51 16.11 23.32 2.44
C ARG A 51 15.65 23.33 3.90
N PHE A 52 15.55 22.19 4.53
CA PHE A 52 15.12 22.09 5.92
C PHE A 52 16.15 22.74 6.88
N THR A 53 17.43 22.49 6.71
CA THR A 53 18.46 23.06 7.59
C THR A 53 18.62 24.55 7.45
N ARG A 54 18.34 25.15 6.28
CA ARG A 54 18.53 26.58 6.02
C ARG A 54 17.27 27.43 6.17
N SER A 55 16.10 26.87 5.89
CA SER A 55 14.89 27.67 5.69
C SER A 55 13.67 27.18 6.46
N HIS A 56 13.79 26.14 7.30
CA HIS A 56 12.69 25.72 8.15
C HIS A 56 12.44 26.77 9.25
N TYR A 57 11.18 27.00 9.60
CA TYR A 57 10.81 27.96 10.64
C TYR A 57 11.39 27.60 12.01
N ARG A 58 11.49 26.29 12.29
CA ARG A 58 12.17 25.76 13.46
C ARG A 58 13.63 25.52 13.09
N GLN A 59 14.53 26.28 13.70
CA GLN A 59 15.97 26.10 13.53
C GLN A 59 16.42 24.85 14.29
N PHE A 60 17.29 24.06 13.69
CA PHE A 60 17.89 22.86 14.28
C PHE A 60 19.26 22.61 13.65
N ASP A 61 20.12 21.94 14.40
CA ASP A 61 21.38 21.45 13.89
C ASP A 61 21.25 19.95 13.56
N LEU A 62 21.54 19.59 12.32
CA LEU A 62 21.57 18.20 11.90
C LEU A 62 22.92 17.57 12.33
N ASP A 63 23.15 17.53 13.64
CA ASP A 63 24.35 16.95 14.27
C ASP A 63 24.18 15.45 14.56
N GLN A 64 25.18 14.87 15.25
CA GLN A 64 25.14 13.46 15.63
C GLN A 64 23.97 13.13 16.58
N ALA A 65 23.61 14.04 17.47
CA ALA A 65 22.51 13.83 18.41
C ALA A 65 21.17 13.84 17.66
N PHE A 66 21.00 14.73 16.67
CA PHE A 66 19.82 14.76 15.83
C PHE A 66 19.75 13.52 14.92
N SER A 67 20.89 13.09 14.36
CA SER A 67 21.00 11.84 13.59
C SER A 67 20.53 10.63 14.38
N ALA A 68 20.93 10.54 15.65
CA ALA A 68 20.49 9.44 16.52
C ALA A 68 18.95 9.45 16.73
N LYS A 69 18.33 10.61 16.85
CA LYS A 69 16.87 10.72 16.95
C LYS A 69 16.16 10.31 15.66
N ILE A 70 16.73 10.65 14.48
CA ILE A 70 16.23 10.18 13.19
C ILE A 70 16.28 8.65 13.14
N PHE A 71 17.40 8.05 13.59
CA PHE A 71 17.54 6.60 13.64
C PHE A 71 16.47 5.95 14.52
N ASP A 72 16.27 6.44 15.73
CA ASP A 72 15.27 5.92 16.67
C ASP A 72 13.85 6.02 16.09
N ARG A 73 13.55 7.13 15.41
CA ARG A 73 12.27 7.32 14.74
C ARG A 73 12.10 6.37 13.54
N TYR A 74 13.14 6.22 12.73
CA TYR A 74 13.10 5.32 11.57
C TYR A 74 12.93 3.87 12.00
N LEU A 75 13.66 3.44 13.04
CA LEU A 75 13.51 2.13 13.65
C LEU A 75 12.07 1.90 14.16
N ASN A 76 11.51 2.89 14.81
CA ASN A 76 10.13 2.86 15.30
C ASN A 76 9.09 2.78 14.13
N LEU A 77 9.34 3.44 13.02
CA LEU A 77 8.49 3.31 11.81
C LEU A 77 8.60 1.92 11.19
N LEU A 78 9.77 1.27 11.30
CA LEU A 78 9.98 -0.08 10.79
C LEU A 78 9.39 -1.17 11.70
N ASP A 79 9.52 -1.04 13.02
CA ASP A 79 9.09 -2.07 13.97
C ASP A 79 8.52 -1.47 15.25
N TYR A 80 7.41 -0.75 15.13
CA TYR A 80 6.71 -0.09 16.24
C TYR A 80 6.37 -1.04 17.40
N SER A 81 6.00 -2.26 17.08
CA SER A 81 5.59 -3.26 18.07
C SER A 81 6.74 -4.14 18.58
N HIS A 82 7.96 -3.88 18.16
CA HIS A 82 9.16 -4.66 18.53
C HIS A 82 8.92 -6.18 18.40
N ASN A 83 8.39 -6.58 17.25
CA ASN A 83 8.03 -7.97 16.98
C ASN A 83 8.55 -8.51 15.63
N VAL A 84 9.42 -7.75 14.98
CA VAL A 84 10.05 -8.10 13.70
C VAL A 84 11.55 -8.29 13.85
N LEU A 85 12.24 -7.28 14.40
CA LEU A 85 13.69 -7.27 14.57
C LEU A 85 14.11 -7.97 15.87
N LEU A 86 15.36 -8.47 15.89
CA LEU A 86 16.02 -8.93 17.09
C LEU A 86 16.82 -7.78 17.73
N ALA A 87 17.08 -7.86 19.02
CA ALA A 87 17.96 -6.93 19.73
C ALA A 87 19.33 -6.80 19.06
N SER A 88 19.91 -7.91 18.58
CA SER A 88 21.17 -7.93 17.86
C SER A 88 21.12 -7.19 16.51
N ASP A 89 19.98 -7.23 15.81
CA ASP A 89 19.78 -6.48 14.57
C ASP A 89 19.83 -4.97 14.86
N VAL A 90 19.12 -4.55 15.91
CA VAL A 90 19.09 -3.15 16.35
C VAL A 90 20.46 -2.67 16.80
N GLU A 91 21.17 -3.46 17.62
CA GLU A 91 22.52 -3.13 18.09
C GLU A 91 23.53 -2.98 16.95
N GLN A 92 23.43 -3.81 15.93
CA GLN A 92 24.28 -3.73 14.73
C GLN A 92 24.14 -2.36 14.06
N PHE A 93 22.93 -1.90 13.80
CA PHE A 93 22.68 -0.64 13.13
C PHE A 93 22.82 0.58 14.04
N ALA A 94 22.60 0.43 15.34
CA ALA A 94 22.80 1.51 16.33
C ALA A 94 24.25 2.04 16.35
N LYS A 95 25.21 1.26 15.91
CA LYS A 95 26.61 1.71 15.74
C LYS A 95 26.76 2.83 14.71
N LYS A 96 25.85 2.89 13.74
CA LYS A 96 25.82 3.89 12.67
C LYS A 96 24.78 5.00 12.89
N LYS A 97 24.10 5.04 14.03
CA LYS A 97 22.99 5.97 14.29
C LYS A 97 23.37 7.46 14.16
N THR A 98 24.64 7.79 14.34
CA THR A 98 25.14 9.17 14.23
C THR A 98 25.49 9.57 12.80
N GLU A 99 25.44 8.65 11.83
CA GLU A 99 25.83 8.87 10.44
C GLU A 99 24.64 9.35 9.56
N LEU A 100 23.38 9.17 10.02
CA LEU A 100 22.21 9.41 9.19
C LEU A 100 22.09 10.85 8.69
N GLY A 101 22.55 11.83 9.46
CA GLY A 101 22.58 13.23 9.04
C GLY A 101 23.53 13.45 7.86
N ASP A 102 24.66 12.79 7.85
CA ASP A 102 25.64 12.87 6.76
C ASP A 102 25.14 12.11 5.52
N GLU A 103 24.47 10.98 5.71
CA GLU A 103 23.78 10.26 4.62
C GLU A 103 22.73 11.17 3.94
N LEU A 104 21.88 11.82 4.71
CA LEU A 104 20.88 12.75 4.19
C LEU A 104 21.49 13.92 3.42
N ARG A 105 22.63 14.47 3.90
CA ARG A 105 23.33 15.57 3.23
C ARG A 105 24.01 15.15 1.93
N SER A 106 24.59 13.95 1.90
CA SER A 106 25.33 13.43 0.75
C SER A 106 24.46 12.67 -0.26
N GLY A 107 23.22 12.35 0.11
CA GLY A 107 22.33 11.52 -0.71
C GLY A 107 22.71 10.05 -0.74
N LYS A 108 23.70 9.60 0.03
CA LYS A 108 24.04 8.18 0.20
C LYS A 108 23.28 7.65 1.39
N LEU A 109 22.25 6.86 1.14
CA LEU A 109 21.25 6.46 2.14
C LEU A 109 21.43 4.98 2.57
N ASP A 110 22.67 4.51 2.62
CA ASP A 110 23.02 3.10 2.83
C ASP A 110 22.40 2.52 4.11
N VAL A 111 22.50 3.23 5.25
CA VAL A 111 21.95 2.74 6.53
C VAL A 111 20.43 2.61 6.49
N PHE A 112 19.75 3.55 5.85
CA PHE A 112 18.30 3.50 5.71
C PHE A 112 17.86 2.28 4.88
N TYR A 113 18.51 2.06 3.74
CA TYR A 113 18.16 0.94 2.86
C TYR A 113 18.58 -0.40 3.43
N ASP A 114 19.76 -0.51 4.03
CA ASP A 114 20.23 -1.75 4.64
C ASP A 114 19.32 -2.19 5.80
N LEU A 115 18.96 -1.27 6.69
CA LEU A 115 18.05 -1.57 7.79
C LEU A 115 16.65 -1.93 7.30
N TYR A 116 16.17 -1.25 6.24
CA TYR A 116 14.89 -1.58 5.63
C TYR A 116 14.90 -3.00 5.03
N ASN A 117 15.93 -3.33 4.26
CA ASN A 117 16.08 -4.65 3.63
C ASN A 117 16.15 -5.76 4.69
N LEU A 118 16.87 -5.53 5.80
CA LEU A 118 16.88 -6.47 6.91
C LEU A 118 15.49 -6.63 7.51
N ALA A 119 14.77 -5.54 7.77
CA ALA A 119 13.42 -5.58 8.30
C ALA A 119 12.45 -6.32 7.37
N GLN A 120 12.58 -6.16 6.04
CA GLN A 120 11.77 -6.90 5.06
C GLN A 120 12.04 -8.41 5.12
N LYS A 121 13.33 -8.80 5.20
CA LYS A 121 13.72 -10.20 5.37
C LYS A 121 13.13 -10.78 6.65
N ARG A 122 13.25 -10.06 7.77
CA ARG A 122 12.70 -10.48 9.06
C ARG A 122 11.17 -10.61 9.02
N ARG A 123 10.46 -9.68 8.37
CA ARG A 123 9.00 -9.78 8.19
C ARG A 123 8.61 -11.01 7.39
N PHE A 124 9.33 -11.29 6.31
CA PHE A 124 9.11 -12.52 5.55
C PHE A 124 9.24 -13.76 6.43
N GLU A 125 10.35 -13.89 7.19
CA GLU A 125 10.58 -14.99 8.12
C GLU A 125 9.44 -15.11 9.14
N ARG A 126 8.95 -13.99 9.66
CA ARG A 126 7.83 -13.96 10.63
C ARG A 126 6.51 -14.42 10.02
N TYR A 127 6.20 -13.99 8.82
CA TYR A 127 4.96 -14.42 8.15
C TYR A 127 5.02 -15.90 7.75
N GLN A 128 6.18 -16.41 7.34
CA GLN A 128 6.36 -17.84 7.11
C GLN A 128 6.21 -18.65 8.42
N TYR A 129 6.79 -18.15 9.51
CA TYR A 129 6.60 -18.77 10.82
C TYR A 129 5.13 -18.78 11.23
N ALA A 130 4.42 -17.69 11.08
CA ALA A 130 3.00 -17.60 11.38
C ALA A 130 2.18 -18.62 10.56
N LEU A 131 2.48 -18.79 9.28
CA LEU A 131 1.85 -19.81 8.45
C LEU A 131 2.09 -21.22 8.99
N SER A 132 3.30 -21.53 9.48
CA SER A 132 3.61 -22.82 10.11
C SER A 132 2.87 -23.03 11.44
N VAL A 133 2.63 -21.96 12.19
CA VAL A 133 1.84 -22.05 13.44
C VAL A 133 0.38 -22.39 13.13
N LEU A 134 -0.20 -21.83 12.06
CA LEU A 134 -1.56 -22.09 11.64
C LEU A 134 -1.81 -23.55 11.19
N GLU A 135 -0.76 -24.31 10.89
CA GLU A 135 -0.89 -25.75 10.59
C GLU A 135 -1.17 -26.59 11.84
N LYS A 136 -0.84 -26.06 13.02
CA LYS A 136 -1.08 -26.72 14.31
C LYS A 136 -2.54 -26.62 14.74
N PRO A 137 -3.04 -27.54 15.58
CA PRO A 137 -4.34 -27.38 16.21
C PRO A 137 -4.43 -26.12 17.07
N MET A 138 -5.55 -25.40 16.99
CA MET A 138 -5.80 -24.26 17.87
C MET A 138 -6.07 -24.74 19.29
N ASP A 139 -5.38 -24.14 20.27
CA ASP A 139 -5.55 -24.42 21.68
C ASP A 139 -5.72 -23.12 22.49
N PHE A 140 -6.87 -22.97 23.12
CA PHE A 140 -7.23 -21.81 23.93
C PHE A 140 -7.38 -22.15 25.43
N THR A 141 -6.85 -23.28 25.87
CA THR A 141 -6.97 -23.78 27.27
C THR A 141 -5.91 -23.16 28.14
N GLY A 142 -5.26 -22.20 27.97
CA GLY A 142 -4.25 -21.57 28.82
C GLY A 142 -4.70 -20.24 29.42
N ASN A 143 -3.84 -19.68 30.24
CA ASN A 143 -3.95 -18.32 30.77
C ASN A 143 -2.96 -17.37 30.11
N ASP A 144 -2.59 -17.66 28.86
CA ASP A 144 -1.65 -16.85 28.11
C ASP A 144 -2.20 -15.46 27.86
N THR A 145 -1.32 -14.49 27.85
CA THR A 145 -1.68 -13.10 27.57
C THR A 145 -0.86 -12.57 26.41
N TYR A 146 -1.48 -11.76 25.59
CA TYR A 146 -0.79 -11.02 24.53
C TYR A 146 -0.92 -9.52 24.78
N ASN A 147 0.23 -8.84 24.91
CA ASN A 147 0.24 -7.39 25.09
C ASN A 147 0.10 -6.70 23.71
N LEU A 148 -0.99 -5.96 23.52
CA LEU A 148 -1.27 -5.23 22.27
C LEU A 148 -0.38 -3.99 22.10
N ASP A 149 -0.06 -3.29 23.19
CA ASP A 149 0.88 -2.15 23.13
C ASP A 149 2.29 -2.62 23.51
N ARG A 150 3.07 -2.86 22.50
CA ARG A 150 4.47 -3.26 22.64
C ARG A 150 5.47 -2.16 22.29
N SER A 151 5.02 -0.95 22.06
CA SER A 151 5.86 0.19 21.63
C SER A 151 7.04 0.50 22.57
N LYS A 152 6.96 0.05 23.83
CA LYS A 152 8.03 0.20 24.83
C LYS A 152 8.62 -1.13 25.29
N ALA A 153 8.20 -2.25 24.72
CA ALA A 153 8.77 -3.55 25.05
C ALA A 153 10.20 -3.67 24.53
N PRO A 154 11.09 -4.45 25.19
CA PRO A 154 12.39 -4.75 24.61
C PRO A 154 12.23 -5.56 23.31
N TRP A 155 13.17 -5.40 22.38
CA TRP A 155 13.28 -6.33 21.25
C TRP A 155 13.65 -7.74 21.73
N PRO A 156 13.08 -8.78 21.12
CA PRO A 156 13.45 -10.17 21.42
C PRO A 156 14.95 -10.39 21.26
N LYS A 157 15.56 -11.08 22.23
CA LYS A 157 17.01 -11.31 22.26
C LYS A 157 17.47 -12.33 21.21
N ASN A 158 16.58 -13.27 20.88
CA ASN A 158 16.87 -14.37 19.98
C ASN A 158 15.59 -14.86 19.28
N GLU A 159 15.77 -15.77 18.36
CA GLU A 159 14.69 -16.35 17.57
C GLU A 159 13.65 -17.10 18.43
N ALA A 160 14.08 -17.76 19.52
CA ALA A 160 13.16 -18.47 20.39
C ALA A 160 12.19 -17.52 21.10
N GLU A 161 12.68 -16.39 21.63
CA GLU A 161 11.83 -15.36 22.22
C GLU A 161 10.89 -14.72 21.16
N LEU A 162 11.41 -14.48 19.96
CA LEU A 162 10.62 -13.92 18.87
C LEU A 162 9.55 -14.91 18.39
N ASN A 163 9.87 -16.21 18.31
CA ASN A 163 8.90 -17.25 17.96
C ASN A 163 7.79 -17.37 19.02
N ALA A 164 8.14 -17.38 20.31
CA ALA A 164 7.16 -17.42 21.39
C ALA A 164 6.20 -16.20 21.37
N LEU A 165 6.74 -15.03 21.01
CA LEU A 165 5.93 -13.83 20.81
C LEU A 165 4.95 -14.00 19.64
N TRP A 166 5.40 -14.60 18.53
CA TRP A 166 4.55 -14.86 17.38
C TRP A 166 3.55 -15.98 17.60
N ASP A 167 3.88 -17.00 18.38
CA ASP A 167 2.91 -18.01 18.83
C ASP A 167 1.74 -17.33 19.56
N SER A 168 2.06 -16.44 20.51
CA SER A 168 1.04 -15.68 21.26
C SER A 168 0.25 -14.73 20.35
N LYS A 169 0.90 -14.09 19.35
CA LYS A 169 0.25 -13.21 18.40
C LYS A 169 -0.73 -13.97 17.50
N VAL A 170 -0.32 -15.09 16.94
CA VAL A 170 -1.18 -15.91 16.09
C VAL A 170 -2.36 -16.45 16.89
N LYS A 171 -2.11 -16.96 18.10
CA LYS A 171 -3.16 -17.42 19.03
C LYS A 171 -4.17 -16.31 19.34
N PHE A 172 -3.70 -15.07 19.53
CA PHE A 172 -4.57 -13.90 19.74
C PHE A 172 -5.43 -13.61 18.49
N ASP A 173 -4.83 -13.65 17.28
CA ASP A 173 -5.56 -13.45 16.03
C ASP A 173 -6.62 -14.53 15.81
N GLU A 174 -6.29 -15.80 16.09
CA GLU A 174 -7.22 -16.96 16.05
C GLU A 174 -8.38 -16.76 17.06
N LEU A 175 -8.06 -16.43 18.31
CA LEU A 175 -9.06 -16.21 19.37
C LEU A 175 -10.01 -15.06 19.00
N SER A 176 -9.49 -13.99 18.47
CA SER A 176 -10.29 -12.83 18.05
C SER A 176 -11.33 -13.21 16.98
N LEU A 177 -10.95 -14.03 16.01
CA LEU A 177 -11.87 -14.52 14.99
C LEU A 177 -12.86 -15.56 15.57
N LYS A 178 -12.43 -16.39 16.53
CA LYS A 178 -13.31 -17.33 17.21
C LYS A 178 -14.40 -16.63 18.00
N LEU A 179 -14.03 -15.59 18.74
CA LEU A 179 -14.98 -14.74 19.49
C LEU A 179 -15.94 -13.98 18.54
N ALA A 180 -15.51 -13.71 17.30
CA ALA A 180 -16.36 -13.15 16.25
C ALA A 180 -17.26 -14.22 15.57
N GLY A 181 -17.33 -15.45 16.11
CA GLY A 181 -18.22 -16.52 15.66
C GLY A 181 -17.71 -17.30 14.44
N LYS A 182 -16.44 -17.21 14.09
CA LYS A 182 -15.87 -17.98 12.98
C LYS A 182 -15.57 -19.42 13.39
N THR A 183 -15.77 -20.36 12.47
CA THR A 183 -15.36 -21.76 12.62
C THR A 183 -13.85 -21.89 12.49
N ASP A 184 -13.26 -22.96 13.02
CA ASP A 184 -11.82 -23.22 12.96
C ASP A 184 -11.30 -23.25 11.51
N LYS A 185 -12.08 -23.75 10.58
CA LYS A 185 -11.77 -23.74 9.14
C LYS A 185 -11.71 -22.31 8.60
N GLU A 186 -12.72 -21.49 8.86
CA GLU A 186 -12.77 -20.10 8.40
C GLU A 186 -11.66 -19.24 9.02
N ILE A 187 -11.29 -19.50 10.28
CA ILE A 187 -10.18 -18.83 10.96
C ILE A 187 -8.88 -19.14 10.22
N ARG A 188 -8.58 -20.41 10.00
CA ARG A 188 -7.38 -20.86 9.31
C ARG A 188 -7.28 -20.28 7.89
N GLU A 189 -8.35 -20.39 7.10
CA GLU A 189 -8.40 -19.83 5.76
C GLU A 189 -8.19 -18.31 5.75
N THR A 190 -8.81 -17.58 6.69
CA THR A 190 -8.70 -16.14 6.79
C THR A 190 -7.28 -15.69 7.15
N LEU A 191 -6.67 -16.30 8.16
CA LEU A 191 -5.32 -15.93 8.60
C LEU A 191 -4.26 -16.34 7.59
N THR A 192 -4.38 -17.53 6.98
CA THR A 192 -3.50 -17.95 5.88
C THR A 192 -3.52 -16.94 4.74
N ARG A 193 -4.71 -16.50 4.31
CA ARG A 193 -4.86 -15.48 3.27
C ARG A 193 -4.22 -14.16 3.68
N ARG A 194 -4.41 -13.70 4.93
CA ARG A 194 -3.80 -12.46 5.45
C ARG A 194 -2.27 -12.52 5.42
N TYR A 195 -1.65 -13.59 5.90
CA TYR A 195 -0.19 -13.72 5.92
C TYR A 195 0.39 -13.88 4.50
N LYS A 196 -0.25 -14.66 3.63
CA LYS A 196 0.16 -14.74 2.22
C LYS A 196 0.05 -13.40 1.51
N PHE A 197 -1.02 -12.63 1.74
CA PHE A 197 -1.15 -11.28 1.23
C PHE A 197 -0.05 -10.35 1.76
N ALA A 198 0.26 -10.42 3.07
CA ALA A 198 1.34 -9.65 3.65
C ALA A 198 2.70 -9.97 3.01
N ILE A 199 3.00 -11.25 2.73
CA ILE A 199 4.21 -11.68 2.04
C ILE A 199 4.25 -11.10 0.61
N ARG A 200 3.16 -11.17 -0.15
CA ARG A 200 3.11 -10.57 -1.49
C ARG A 200 3.36 -9.06 -1.47
N ARG A 201 2.85 -8.37 -0.45
CA ARG A 201 3.11 -6.93 -0.26
C ARG A 201 4.58 -6.60 -0.04
N LEU A 202 5.35 -7.47 0.62
CA LEU A 202 6.80 -7.27 0.75
C LEU A 202 7.50 -7.23 -0.62
N ALA A 203 7.10 -8.11 -1.54
CA ALA A 203 7.69 -8.14 -2.88
C ALA A 203 7.27 -6.96 -3.77
N GLN A 204 6.20 -6.28 -3.45
CA GLN A 204 5.71 -5.12 -4.19
C GLN A 204 6.31 -3.80 -3.71
N THR A 205 7.13 -3.82 -2.66
CA THR A 205 7.81 -2.62 -2.16
C THR A 205 8.88 -2.17 -3.16
N ASN A 206 9.01 -0.88 -3.34
CA ASN A 206 9.97 -0.27 -4.24
C ASN A 206 10.90 0.72 -3.52
N SER A 207 11.90 1.23 -4.24
CA SER A 207 12.90 2.13 -3.69
C SER A 207 12.31 3.45 -3.17
N GLU A 208 11.28 4.00 -3.83
CA GLU A 208 10.58 5.21 -3.40
C GLU A 208 9.87 5.02 -2.04
N ASP A 209 9.35 3.83 -1.75
CA ASP A 209 8.71 3.55 -0.46
C ASP A 209 9.73 3.67 0.69
N VAL A 210 10.96 3.17 0.49
CA VAL A 210 12.05 3.26 1.47
C VAL A 210 12.50 4.71 1.63
N PHE A 211 12.73 5.40 0.51
CA PHE A 211 13.12 6.80 0.51
C PHE A 211 12.09 7.67 1.22
N SER A 212 10.82 7.47 0.91
CA SER A 212 9.70 8.19 1.54
C SER A 212 9.66 7.97 3.05
N LEU A 213 9.94 6.75 3.51
CA LEU A 213 9.98 6.42 4.93
C LEU A 213 11.17 7.09 5.63
N ALA A 214 12.36 7.09 5.01
CA ALA A 214 13.56 7.77 5.51
C ALA A 214 13.33 9.28 5.65
N MET A 215 12.80 9.90 4.61
CA MET A 215 12.49 11.34 4.60
C MET A 215 11.37 11.69 5.60
N THR A 216 10.42 10.78 5.83
CA THR A 216 9.39 10.95 6.86
C THR A 216 10.01 10.90 8.27
N ALA A 217 10.94 9.98 8.52
CA ALA A 217 11.65 9.92 9.80
C ALA A 217 12.40 11.23 10.07
N PHE A 218 13.11 11.76 9.07
CA PHE A 218 13.81 13.02 9.17
C PHE A 218 12.85 14.20 9.41
N ALA A 219 11.84 14.37 8.57
CA ALA A 219 10.91 15.49 8.62
C ALA A 219 10.16 15.56 9.95
N ARG A 220 9.67 14.42 10.42
CA ARG A 220 8.91 14.30 11.68
C ARG A 220 9.77 14.49 12.93
N GLU A 221 11.08 14.36 12.82
CA GLU A 221 11.98 14.68 13.93
C GLU A 221 12.21 16.19 14.05
N ILE A 222 12.12 16.92 12.95
CA ILE A 222 12.20 18.40 12.98
C ILE A 222 10.97 18.97 13.66
N ASP A 223 9.78 18.55 13.20
CA ASP A 223 8.50 19.09 13.67
C ASP A 223 7.36 18.09 13.35
N PRO A 224 6.37 17.92 14.25
CA PRO A 224 5.25 16.98 14.03
C PRO A 224 4.42 17.29 12.78
N HIS A 225 4.44 18.52 12.27
CA HIS A 225 3.67 18.96 11.10
C HIS A 225 4.50 18.99 9.82
N THR A 226 5.83 18.86 9.92
CA THR A 226 6.71 18.76 8.76
C THR A 226 6.63 17.36 8.17
N ASN A 227 6.45 17.28 6.86
CA ASN A 227 6.34 16.02 6.16
C ASN A 227 7.04 16.06 4.80
N TYR A 228 7.47 14.90 4.35
CA TYR A 228 7.87 14.67 2.97
C TYR A 228 6.70 14.01 2.22
N LEU A 229 6.38 14.55 1.07
CA LEU A 229 5.42 13.95 0.16
C LEU A 229 6.16 13.40 -1.06
N SER A 230 6.07 12.09 -1.27
CA SER A 230 6.52 11.49 -2.53
C SER A 230 5.81 12.12 -3.73
N PRO A 231 6.32 12.00 -4.95
CA PRO A 231 5.65 12.53 -6.14
C PRO A 231 4.17 12.12 -6.23
N ARG A 232 3.87 10.86 -5.91
CA ARG A 232 2.49 10.32 -5.89
C ARG A 232 1.63 10.98 -4.79
N ASN A 233 2.15 11.09 -3.59
CA ASN A 233 1.43 11.72 -2.47
C ASN A 233 1.25 13.22 -2.71
N THR A 234 2.18 13.88 -3.40
CA THR A 234 2.06 15.28 -3.84
C THR A 234 0.90 15.43 -4.83
N GLU A 235 0.76 14.52 -5.79
CA GLU A 235 -0.37 14.53 -6.73
C GLU A 235 -1.72 14.36 -6.00
N GLN A 236 -1.76 13.43 -5.05
CA GLN A 236 -2.95 13.24 -4.23
C GLN A 236 -3.27 14.48 -3.39
N PHE A 237 -2.28 15.05 -2.72
CA PHE A 237 -2.44 16.30 -1.96
C PHE A 237 -2.95 17.45 -2.84
N ASN A 238 -2.38 17.64 -4.02
CA ASN A 238 -2.82 18.67 -4.96
C ASN A 238 -4.28 18.42 -5.42
N THR A 239 -4.67 17.17 -5.63
CA THR A 239 -6.05 16.79 -5.97
C THR A 239 -7.02 17.15 -4.85
N GLU A 240 -6.64 16.89 -3.61
CA GLU A 240 -7.44 17.21 -2.42
C GLU A 240 -7.57 18.73 -2.24
N MET A 241 -6.45 19.46 -2.42
CA MET A 241 -6.41 20.90 -2.28
C MET A 241 -7.16 21.64 -3.40
N SER A 242 -7.17 21.12 -4.62
CA SER A 242 -7.90 21.69 -5.76
C SER A 242 -9.36 21.26 -5.86
N LEU A 243 -9.85 20.42 -4.96
CA LEU A 243 -11.17 19.78 -4.99
C LEU A 243 -11.55 19.22 -6.36
N SER A 244 -10.56 18.76 -7.12
CA SER A 244 -10.79 18.23 -8.45
C SER A 244 -9.78 17.14 -8.79
N LEU A 245 -10.23 16.13 -9.52
CA LEU A 245 -9.37 15.07 -10.05
C LEU A 245 -9.68 14.83 -11.53
N GLU A 246 -8.68 14.38 -12.27
CA GLU A 246 -8.87 13.92 -13.64
C GLU A 246 -8.87 12.40 -13.69
N GLY A 247 -9.97 11.83 -14.16
CA GLY A 247 -10.15 10.37 -14.15
C GLY A 247 -11.57 9.95 -14.47
N ILE A 248 -11.96 8.79 -13.96
CA ILE A 248 -13.26 8.18 -14.22
C ILE A 248 -14.32 8.46 -13.15
N GLY A 249 -13.95 9.02 -11.99
CA GLY A 249 -14.86 9.29 -10.88
C GLY A 249 -15.33 8.04 -10.15
N ALA A 250 -14.41 7.14 -9.85
CA ALA A 250 -14.64 5.98 -9.01
C ALA A 250 -13.69 5.99 -7.82
N VAL A 251 -14.19 5.62 -6.65
CA VAL A 251 -13.38 5.31 -5.46
C VAL A 251 -13.10 3.82 -5.49
N LEU A 252 -11.84 3.47 -5.41
CA LEU A 252 -11.37 2.10 -5.52
C LEU A 252 -10.81 1.61 -4.18
N GLN A 253 -10.92 0.32 -3.92
CA GLN A 253 -10.33 -0.33 -2.76
C GLN A 253 -9.78 -1.70 -3.15
N MET A 254 -8.91 -2.26 -2.31
CA MET A 254 -8.48 -3.65 -2.46
C MET A 254 -9.46 -4.58 -1.76
N ASP A 255 -9.80 -5.68 -2.43
CA ASP A 255 -10.47 -6.84 -1.87
C ASP A 255 -9.68 -8.07 -2.30
N ASP A 256 -8.90 -8.63 -1.39
CA ASP A 256 -7.86 -9.63 -1.65
C ASP A 256 -6.90 -9.14 -2.77
N ASP A 257 -6.83 -9.85 -3.88
CA ASP A 257 -5.96 -9.54 -5.03
C ASP A 257 -6.64 -8.65 -6.08
N TYR A 258 -7.87 -8.19 -5.82
CA TYR A 258 -8.63 -7.42 -6.78
C TYR A 258 -8.77 -5.96 -6.38
N THR A 259 -8.64 -5.08 -7.36
CA THR A 259 -9.11 -3.69 -7.24
C THR A 259 -10.61 -3.65 -7.49
N VAL A 260 -11.38 -3.21 -6.50
CA VAL A 260 -12.85 -3.22 -6.51
C VAL A 260 -13.38 -1.78 -6.52
N ILE A 261 -14.46 -1.55 -7.23
CA ILE A 261 -15.18 -0.28 -7.21
C ILE A 261 -15.98 -0.18 -5.92
N ASN A 262 -15.52 0.68 -5.00
CA ASN A 262 -16.16 0.89 -3.70
C ASN A 262 -17.34 1.87 -3.79
N SER A 263 -17.16 2.96 -4.53
CA SER A 263 -18.22 3.94 -4.79
C SER A 263 -17.94 4.72 -6.08
N MET A 264 -18.93 5.46 -6.57
CA MET A 264 -18.79 6.30 -7.75
C MET A 264 -19.22 7.73 -7.44
N VAL A 265 -18.48 8.70 -7.96
CA VAL A 265 -18.85 10.12 -7.85
C VAL A 265 -20.03 10.39 -8.75
N ALA A 266 -21.09 10.96 -8.19
CA ALA A 266 -22.29 11.32 -8.94
C ALA A 266 -21.92 12.28 -10.09
N GLY A 267 -22.44 12.01 -11.29
CA GLY A 267 -22.13 12.81 -12.47
C GLY A 267 -20.74 12.56 -13.09
N GLY A 268 -19.90 11.70 -12.50
CA GLY A 268 -18.63 11.29 -13.10
C GLY A 268 -18.80 10.29 -14.25
N PRO A 269 -17.76 10.07 -15.09
CA PRO A 269 -17.80 9.15 -16.23
C PRO A 269 -18.23 7.74 -15.87
N ALA A 270 -17.73 7.20 -14.75
CA ALA A 270 -18.09 5.88 -14.24
C ALA A 270 -19.60 5.77 -14.00
N ALA A 271 -20.16 6.71 -13.24
CA ALA A 271 -21.58 6.74 -12.92
C ALA A 271 -22.47 6.98 -14.18
N LYS A 272 -22.07 7.91 -15.05
CA LYS A 272 -22.78 8.22 -16.30
C LYS A 272 -22.84 7.04 -17.26
N SER A 273 -21.79 6.24 -17.29
CA SER A 273 -21.67 5.12 -18.23
C SER A 273 -22.74 4.04 -18.03
N LYS A 274 -23.18 3.85 -16.79
CA LYS A 274 -24.05 2.74 -16.35
C LYS A 274 -23.48 1.35 -16.74
N ALA A 275 -22.24 1.32 -17.19
CA ALA A 275 -21.55 0.11 -17.65
C ALA A 275 -20.70 -0.56 -16.57
N ILE A 276 -20.57 0.07 -15.42
CA ILE A 276 -19.87 -0.45 -14.24
C ILE A 276 -20.70 -0.20 -12.99
N SER A 277 -20.50 -1.04 -11.98
CA SER A 277 -21.29 -1.01 -10.75
C SER A 277 -20.38 -1.08 -9.52
N VAL A 278 -20.88 -0.67 -8.37
CA VAL A 278 -20.21 -0.89 -7.08
C VAL A 278 -20.08 -2.40 -6.84
N GLY A 279 -18.93 -2.83 -6.38
CA GLY A 279 -18.58 -4.23 -6.19
C GLY A 279 -17.96 -4.90 -7.42
N ASP A 280 -17.99 -4.28 -8.60
CA ASP A 280 -17.30 -4.80 -9.78
C ASP A 280 -15.77 -4.76 -9.54
N LYS A 281 -15.08 -5.82 -10.03
CA LYS A 281 -13.63 -5.98 -9.93
C LYS A 281 -12.96 -5.54 -11.23
N ILE A 282 -11.92 -4.74 -11.12
CA ILE A 282 -11.08 -4.32 -12.26
C ILE A 282 -9.95 -5.34 -12.36
N VAL A 283 -9.95 -6.11 -13.43
CA VAL A 283 -8.95 -7.16 -13.68
C VAL A 283 -7.95 -6.76 -14.77
N GLY A 284 -8.27 -5.75 -15.57
CA GLY A 284 -7.36 -5.24 -16.59
C GLY A 284 -7.57 -3.75 -16.85
N VAL A 285 -6.48 -3.05 -17.21
CA VAL A 285 -6.48 -1.63 -17.59
C VAL A 285 -5.70 -1.44 -18.88
N GLY A 286 -6.30 -0.78 -19.88
CA GLY A 286 -5.69 -0.50 -21.15
C GLY A 286 -5.79 0.96 -21.55
N GLN A 287 -4.71 1.51 -22.11
CA GLN A 287 -4.71 2.83 -22.73
C GLN A 287 -5.13 2.73 -24.20
N THR A 288 -5.56 3.84 -24.79
CA THR A 288 -5.90 3.88 -26.22
C THR A 288 -4.70 3.44 -27.06
N GLY A 289 -4.90 2.47 -27.96
CA GLY A 289 -3.85 1.96 -28.84
C GLY A 289 -2.77 1.08 -28.18
N LYS A 290 -2.90 0.80 -26.88
CA LYS A 290 -1.96 -0.10 -26.17
C LYS A 290 -2.66 -1.40 -25.76
N PRO A 291 -1.94 -2.50 -25.55
CA PRO A 291 -2.50 -3.73 -25.00
C PRO A 291 -3.20 -3.51 -23.65
N MET A 292 -4.10 -4.42 -23.29
CA MET A 292 -4.64 -4.51 -21.95
C MET A 292 -3.55 -5.03 -20.99
N VAL A 293 -3.41 -4.40 -19.84
CA VAL A 293 -2.49 -4.82 -18.78
C VAL A 293 -3.33 -5.53 -17.72
N ASP A 294 -2.98 -6.76 -17.39
CA ASP A 294 -3.56 -7.47 -16.25
C ASP A 294 -3.09 -6.80 -14.95
N VAL A 295 -4.03 -6.47 -14.06
CA VAL A 295 -3.77 -5.75 -12.82
C VAL A 295 -4.17 -6.54 -11.58
N ILE A 296 -4.47 -7.84 -11.73
CA ILE A 296 -4.78 -8.71 -10.59
C ILE A 296 -3.53 -8.81 -9.70
N GLY A 297 -3.70 -8.62 -8.40
CA GLY A 297 -2.61 -8.64 -7.43
C GLY A 297 -1.73 -7.40 -7.40
N TRP A 298 -1.98 -6.39 -8.24
CA TRP A 298 -1.22 -5.16 -8.21
C TRP A 298 -1.55 -4.30 -6.99
N ARG A 299 -0.63 -3.41 -6.63
CA ARG A 299 -0.91 -2.37 -5.63
C ARG A 299 -2.03 -1.45 -6.14
N LEU A 300 -2.95 -1.10 -5.27
CA LEU A 300 -4.06 -0.18 -5.60
C LEU A 300 -3.57 1.11 -6.26
N ASP A 301 -2.50 1.68 -5.73
CA ASP A 301 -1.94 2.93 -6.22
C ASP A 301 -1.46 2.82 -7.67
N ASP A 302 -0.86 1.69 -8.05
CA ASP A 302 -0.37 1.44 -9.41
C ASP A 302 -1.53 1.26 -10.38
N VAL A 303 -2.59 0.58 -9.95
CA VAL A 303 -3.84 0.46 -10.72
C VAL A 303 -4.50 1.83 -10.89
N VAL A 304 -4.59 2.62 -9.81
CA VAL A 304 -5.13 4.00 -9.85
C VAL A 304 -4.32 4.88 -10.80
N ALA A 305 -2.98 4.78 -10.80
CA ALA A 305 -2.13 5.53 -11.70
C ALA A 305 -2.40 5.21 -13.18
N LEU A 306 -2.70 3.94 -13.51
CA LEU A 306 -3.10 3.55 -14.87
C LEU A 306 -4.49 4.05 -15.25
N ILE A 307 -5.42 4.13 -14.30
CA ILE A 307 -6.80 4.56 -14.54
C ILE A 307 -6.91 6.08 -14.67
N LYS A 308 -6.18 6.85 -13.85
CA LYS A 308 -6.06 8.31 -13.97
C LYS A 308 -5.42 8.71 -15.30
N GLY A 309 -5.58 9.96 -15.69
CA GLY A 309 -4.94 10.53 -16.86
C GLY A 309 -5.66 11.77 -17.36
N PRO A 310 -5.11 12.46 -18.37
CA PRO A 310 -5.60 13.75 -18.83
C PRO A 310 -7.08 13.72 -19.25
N LYS A 311 -7.79 14.80 -18.94
CA LYS A 311 -9.17 15.01 -19.39
C LYS A 311 -9.30 14.78 -20.90
N GLY A 312 -10.35 14.07 -21.32
CA GLY A 312 -10.63 13.74 -22.73
C GLY A 312 -9.94 12.48 -23.22
N SER A 313 -8.91 11.98 -22.54
CA SER A 313 -8.30 10.69 -22.88
C SER A 313 -9.19 9.52 -22.52
N LYS A 314 -9.03 8.38 -23.19
CA LYS A 314 -9.83 7.18 -22.95
C LYS A 314 -9.03 6.13 -22.20
N VAL A 315 -9.70 5.43 -21.28
CA VAL A 315 -9.20 4.23 -20.62
C VAL A 315 -10.15 3.08 -20.86
N ARG A 316 -9.60 1.90 -21.10
CA ARG A 316 -10.35 0.65 -21.22
C ARG A 316 -10.16 -0.14 -19.93
N LEU A 317 -11.25 -0.57 -19.33
CA LEU A 317 -11.26 -1.39 -18.13
C LEU A 317 -11.80 -2.77 -18.49
N GLU A 318 -11.10 -3.80 -18.11
CA GLU A 318 -11.63 -5.16 -18.11
C GLU A 318 -12.26 -5.41 -16.73
N ILE A 319 -13.56 -5.63 -16.74
CA ILE A 319 -14.40 -5.70 -15.56
C ILE A 319 -14.88 -7.13 -15.36
N LEU A 320 -14.65 -7.68 -14.19
CA LEU A 320 -15.32 -8.87 -13.69
C LEU A 320 -16.49 -8.40 -12.81
N PRO A 321 -17.75 -8.63 -13.24
CA PRO A 321 -18.92 -8.17 -12.49
C PRO A 321 -19.00 -8.73 -11.08
N ALA A 322 -19.60 -7.96 -10.16
CA ALA A 322 -19.92 -8.44 -8.82
C ALA A 322 -20.84 -9.67 -8.88
N GLY A 323 -20.62 -10.63 -7.96
CA GLY A 323 -21.39 -11.88 -7.89
C GLY A 323 -20.65 -13.10 -8.40
N LYS A 324 -21.39 -14.15 -8.79
CA LYS A 324 -20.82 -15.46 -9.16
C LYS A 324 -20.41 -15.59 -10.65
N GLY A 325 -20.43 -14.49 -11.41
CA GLY A 325 -20.05 -14.51 -12.83
C GLY A 325 -18.53 -14.63 -13.01
N THR A 326 -18.13 -15.41 -14.03
CA THR A 326 -16.70 -15.55 -14.40
C THR A 326 -16.35 -14.85 -15.71
N LYS A 327 -17.36 -14.29 -16.41
CA LYS A 327 -17.16 -13.66 -17.70
C LYS A 327 -16.83 -12.16 -17.53
N THR A 328 -15.66 -11.78 -17.98
CA THR A 328 -15.24 -10.38 -18.02
C THR A 328 -15.90 -9.62 -19.18
N ARG A 329 -15.93 -8.30 -19.06
CA ARG A 329 -16.35 -7.39 -20.13
C ARG A 329 -15.43 -6.18 -20.19
N THR A 330 -15.18 -5.68 -21.39
CA THR A 330 -14.38 -4.46 -21.57
C THR A 330 -15.32 -3.24 -21.60
N VAL A 331 -15.00 -2.25 -20.77
CA VAL A 331 -15.70 -0.96 -20.71
C VAL A 331 -14.71 0.14 -21.05
N THR A 332 -15.07 1.02 -21.98
CA THR A 332 -14.25 2.18 -22.34
C THR A 332 -14.88 3.43 -21.75
N LEU A 333 -14.08 4.16 -20.96
CA LEU A 333 -14.49 5.42 -20.34
C LEU A 333 -13.62 6.57 -20.83
N THR A 334 -14.23 7.74 -21.00
CA THR A 334 -13.49 8.98 -21.27
C THR A 334 -13.23 9.66 -19.93
N ARG A 335 -11.97 10.02 -19.66
CA ARG A 335 -11.61 10.73 -18.44
C ARG A 335 -12.13 12.16 -18.47
N GLU A 336 -12.69 12.60 -17.36
CA GLU A 336 -13.19 13.96 -17.18
C GLU A 336 -12.54 14.60 -15.96
N ARG A 337 -12.60 15.92 -15.89
CA ARG A 337 -12.30 16.64 -14.65
C ARG A 337 -13.52 16.57 -13.74
N ILE A 338 -13.36 15.95 -12.59
CA ILE A 338 -14.42 15.66 -11.63
C ILE A 338 -14.24 16.61 -10.45
N ARG A 339 -15.28 17.36 -10.12
CA ARG A 339 -15.32 18.23 -8.94
C ARG A 339 -15.77 17.42 -7.73
N LEU A 340 -15.06 17.60 -6.63
CA LEU A 340 -15.39 16.98 -5.34
C LEU A 340 -16.32 17.91 -4.52
N GLU A 341 -17.50 18.21 -5.05
CA GLU A 341 -18.44 19.19 -4.46
C GLU A 341 -18.88 18.84 -3.03
N ASP A 342 -18.84 17.56 -2.67
CA ASP A 342 -19.15 17.14 -1.30
C ASP A 342 -18.12 17.60 -0.27
N ARG A 343 -16.92 17.95 -0.70
CA ARG A 343 -15.86 18.48 0.14
C ARG A 343 -15.74 20.00 0.10
N ALA A 344 -16.56 20.68 -0.71
CA ALA A 344 -16.59 22.13 -0.77
C ALA A 344 -17.31 22.73 0.44
N VAL A 345 -16.97 23.96 0.77
CA VAL A 345 -17.67 24.73 1.81
C VAL A 345 -19.14 24.88 1.40
N LYS A 346 -20.03 24.58 2.33
CA LYS A 346 -21.49 24.74 2.14
C LYS A 346 -22.02 25.80 3.12
N MET A 347 -22.89 26.65 2.63
CA MET A 347 -23.59 27.63 3.44
C MET A 347 -25.08 27.27 3.52
N SER A 348 -25.62 27.34 4.71
CA SER A 348 -27.05 27.23 4.94
C SER A 348 -27.52 28.31 5.91
N VAL A 349 -28.78 28.70 5.83
CA VAL A 349 -29.38 29.63 6.78
C VAL A 349 -30.39 28.84 7.62
N LYS A 350 -30.22 28.85 8.93
CA LYS A 350 -31.16 28.24 9.88
C LYS A 350 -31.90 29.34 10.65
N THR A 351 -33.16 29.09 10.93
CA THR A 351 -33.94 29.97 11.81
C THR A 351 -33.93 29.43 13.22
N VAL A 352 -33.42 30.21 14.16
CA VAL A 352 -33.32 29.85 15.60
C VAL A 352 -34.16 30.87 16.36
N GLY A 353 -35.34 30.48 16.78
CA GLY A 353 -36.33 31.39 17.35
C GLY A 353 -36.82 32.40 16.30
N LYS A 354 -36.55 33.70 16.50
CA LYS A 354 -36.89 34.77 15.57
C LYS A 354 -35.71 35.25 14.71
N GLU A 355 -34.52 34.66 14.92
CA GLU A 355 -33.32 35.10 14.25
C GLU A 355 -32.91 34.15 13.12
N LYS A 356 -32.25 34.70 12.08
CA LYS A 356 -31.64 33.92 11.02
C LYS A 356 -30.15 33.79 11.32
N VAL A 357 -29.67 32.57 11.37
CA VAL A 357 -28.28 32.22 11.62
C VAL A 357 -27.70 31.58 10.37
N GLY A 358 -26.62 32.18 9.84
CA GLY A 358 -25.82 31.59 8.77
C GLY A 358 -24.91 30.49 9.34
N VAL A 359 -24.97 29.30 8.74
CA VAL A 359 -24.12 28.16 9.10
C VAL A 359 -23.19 27.87 7.93
N LEU A 360 -21.89 27.94 8.18
CA LEU A 360 -20.87 27.49 7.23
C LEU A 360 -20.38 26.10 7.67
N ASP A 361 -20.53 25.14 6.77
CA ASP A 361 -19.94 23.81 6.92
C ASP A 361 -18.64 23.76 6.12
N ILE A 362 -17.51 23.63 6.82
CA ILE A 362 -16.16 23.63 6.24
C ILE A 362 -15.55 22.24 6.44
N PRO A 363 -15.75 21.29 5.51
CA PRO A 363 -15.24 19.92 5.63
C PRO A 363 -13.71 19.82 5.58
N GLY A 364 -13.04 20.82 5.03
CA GLY A 364 -11.57 20.87 4.93
C GLY A 364 -11.09 22.17 4.30
N PHE A 365 -9.77 22.36 4.28
CA PHE A 365 -9.13 23.48 3.60
C PHE A 365 -8.78 23.10 2.17
N TYR A 366 -8.96 24.02 1.23
CA TYR A 366 -8.64 23.84 -0.18
C TYR A 366 -8.26 25.18 -0.83
N VAL A 367 -7.66 25.12 -2.00
CA VAL A 367 -7.32 26.29 -2.82
C VAL A 367 -8.33 26.37 -3.96
N GLY A 368 -9.03 27.51 -4.06
CA GLY A 368 -10.04 27.79 -5.10
C GLY A 368 -9.44 28.49 -6.31
#